data_68a69d522a88017d87a140e60b0e8bde
#
_entry.id   68a69d522a88017d87a140e60b0e8bde
#
_cell.length_a   1.000
_cell.length_b   1.000
_cell.length_c   1.000
_cell.angle_alpha   90.00
_cell.angle_beta   90.00
_cell.angle_gamma   90.00
#
_symmetry.space_group_name_H-M   'P 1'
#
loop_
_entity.id
_entity.type
_entity.pdbx_description
1 polymer ?
#
loop_
_entity_poly.entity_id
_entity_poly.type
_entity_poly.pdbx_seq_one_letter_code
_entity_poly.pdbx_strand_id
1 'polypeptide(L)'
;MSSRDALKDQIVKKAVVHGKVILSSGKEADYYVDLRRVTLDHEAAPLVGEVMLELTKDLDYEAVGGLTLGADPVATAMMHVAAGKGRKIDSFVVRKAEKAHGLQRRIEGPDVKGKRVLAVEDTSTTGGSVLTAVEALIEAGAIVVAVAVIVERGAEPKIKEAGYEYRAAYQLSDLGL
;
A
#
# COMPACT_ATOMS: atom_id res chain seq x y z
N MET A 1 -12.46 16.39 13.47
CA MET A 1 -11.52 15.25 13.41
C MET A 1 -10.95 15.19 12.02
N SER A 2 -9.62 15.12 11.87
CA SER A 2 -8.99 14.96 10.56
C SER A 2 -9.21 13.55 10.00
N SER A 3 -9.07 13.38 8.68
CA SER A 3 -9.13 12.04 8.06
C SER A 3 -8.08 11.12 8.66
N ARG A 4 -6.90 11.66 8.98
CA ARG A 4 -5.82 10.92 9.63
C ARG A 4 -6.22 10.39 11.01
N ASP A 5 -6.85 11.23 11.84
CA ASP A 5 -7.32 10.83 13.16
C ASP A 5 -8.46 9.81 13.07
N ALA A 6 -9.39 10.05 12.16
CA ALA A 6 -10.50 9.13 11.91
C ALA A 6 -10.03 7.76 11.42
N LEU A 7 -9.06 7.71 10.50
CA LEU A 7 -8.50 6.44 10.02
C LEU A 7 -7.73 5.71 11.13
N LYS A 8 -6.96 6.45 11.93
CA LYS A 8 -6.26 5.87 13.08
C LYS A 8 -7.24 5.16 14.02
N ASP A 9 -8.36 5.81 14.37
CA ASP A 9 -9.39 5.22 15.22
C ASP A 9 -9.97 3.94 14.61
N GLN A 10 -10.22 3.93 13.30
CA GLN A 10 -10.69 2.74 12.59
C GLN A 10 -9.66 1.61 12.61
N ILE A 11 -8.38 1.92 12.43
CA ILE A 11 -7.29 0.93 12.47
C ILE A 11 -7.20 0.30 13.86
N VAL A 12 -7.15 1.12 14.90
CA VAL A 12 -7.06 0.63 16.29
C VAL A 12 -8.27 -0.24 16.64
N LYS A 13 -9.45 0.17 16.23
CA LYS A 13 -10.71 -0.53 16.56
C LYS A 13 -10.87 -1.84 15.77
N LYS A 14 -10.52 -1.86 14.48
CA LYS A 14 -10.87 -2.94 13.56
C LYS A 14 -9.69 -3.82 13.15
N ALA A 15 -8.51 -3.25 12.98
CA ALA A 15 -7.35 -3.94 12.43
C ALA A 15 -6.41 -4.53 13.48
N VAL A 16 -6.31 -3.92 14.66
CA VAL A 16 -5.47 -4.42 15.73
C VAL A 16 -6.20 -5.54 16.46
N VAL A 17 -5.67 -6.75 16.37
CA VAL A 17 -6.24 -7.94 17.02
C VAL A 17 -5.33 -8.35 18.17
N HIS A 18 -5.86 -8.26 19.39
CA HIS A 18 -5.16 -8.66 20.60
C HIS A 18 -5.34 -10.15 20.86
N GLY A 19 -4.29 -10.81 21.31
CA GLY A 19 -4.26 -12.22 21.63
C GLY A 19 -2.95 -12.86 21.18
N LYS A 20 -2.62 -14.02 21.74
CA LYS A 20 -1.42 -14.76 21.35
C LYS A 20 -1.53 -15.24 19.91
N VAL A 21 -0.61 -14.79 19.07
CA VAL A 21 -0.48 -15.23 17.69
C VAL A 21 0.94 -15.71 17.44
N ILE A 22 1.09 -16.71 16.58
CA ILE A 22 2.39 -17.17 16.08
C ILE A 22 2.60 -16.50 14.73
N LEU A 23 3.62 -15.66 14.65
CA LEU A 23 4.01 -14.97 13.42
C LEU A 23 4.63 -15.97 12.42
N SER A 24 4.72 -15.58 11.15
CA SER A 24 5.39 -16.38 10.12
C SER A 24 6.86 -16.67 10.46
N SER A 25 7.48 -15.85 11.30
CA SER A 25 8.83 -16.07 11.85
C SER A 25 8.92 -17.16 12.92
N GLY A 26 7.77 -17.71 13.36
CA GLY A 26 7.68 -18.64 14.50
C GLY A 26 7.69 -17.98 15.88
N LYS A 27 7.78 -16.65 15.95
CA LYS A 27 7.75 -15.92 17.22
C LYS A 27 6.31 -15.70 17.68
N GLU A 28 6.08 -15.76 18.99
CA GLU A 28 4.82 -15.36 19.62
C GLU A 28 4.72 -13.84 19.68
N ALA A 29 3.52 -13.32 19.40
CA ALA A 29 3.18 -11.91 19.59
C ALA A 29 1.84 -11.81 20.33
N ASP A 30 1.67 -10.73 21.07
CA ASP A 30 0.44 -10.47 21.83
C ASP A 30 -0.63 -9.77 20.99
N TYR A 31 -0.31 -9.42 19.78
CA TYR A 31 -1.24 -8.80 18.82
C TYR A 31 -0.76 -9.04 17.40
N TYR A 32 -1.66 -8.84 16.44
CA TYR A 32 -1.30 -8.67 15.04
C TYR A 32 -2.16 -7.56 14.42
N VAL A 33 -1.70 -7.01 13.29
CA VAL A 33 -2.40 -5.95 12.58
C VAL A 33 -2.88 -6.50 11.23
N ASP A 34 -4.19 -6.60 11.06
CA ASP A 34 -4.83 -7.02 9.82
C ASP A 34 -5.53 -5.82 9.17
N LEU A 35 -4.77 -5.10 8.33
CA LEU A 35 -5.27 -3.88 7.71
C LEU A 35 -6.35 -4.12 6.64
N ARG A 36 -6.53 -5.34 6.15
CA ARG A 36 -7.61 -5.66 5.21
C ARG A 36 -8.98 -5.49 5.85
N ARG A 37 -9.06 -5.59 7.18
CA ARG A 37 -10.28 -5.24 7.94
C ARG A 37 -10.63 -3.76 7.89
N VAL A 38 -9.72 -2.93 7.42
CA VAL A 38 -9.88 -1.49 7.27
C VAL A 38 -9.94 -1.12 5.80
N THR A 39 -9.02 -1.63 4.99
CA THR A 39 -8.95 -1.28 3.57
C THR A 39 -10.14 -1.79 2.76
N LEU A 40 -10.85 -2.79 3.27
CA LEU A 40 -12.07 -3.35 2.68
C LEU A 40 -13.35 -2.97 3.45
N ASP A 41 -13.24 -2.07 4.43
CA ASP A 41 -14.37 -1.62 5.26
C ASP A 41 -15.05 -0.38 4.65
N HIS A 42 -16.38 -0.36 4.68
CA HIS A 42 -17.18 0.70 4.02
C HIS A 42 -16.95 2.10 4.59
N GLU A 43 -16.65 2.21 5.89
CA GLU A 43 -16.34 3.50 6.53
C GLU A 43 -14.88 3.88 6.36
N ALA A 44 -13.98 2.91 6.51
CA ALA A 44 -12.54 3.16 6.57
C ALA A 44 -11.89 3.26 5.19
N ALA A 45 -12.36 2.55 4.18
CA ALA A 45 -11.75 2.56 2.85
C ALA A 45 -11.66 3.96 2.23
N PRO A 46 -12.72 4.81 2.28
CA PRO A 46 -12.59 6.20 1.80
C PRO A 46 -11.54 7.00 2.56
N LEU A 47 -11.40 6.77 3.87
CA LEU A 47 -10.38 7.43 4.69
C LEU A 47 -8.97 6.99 4.31
N VAL A 48 -8.79 5.73 3.91
CA VAL A 48 -7.52 5.24 3.38
C VAL A 48 -7.12 6.04 2.13
N GLY A 49 -8.04 6.21 1.20
CA GLY A 49 -7.82 7.03 0.01
C GLY A 49 -7.43 8.46 0.34
N GLU A 50 -8.17 9.11 1.24
CA GLU A 50 -7.91 10.48 1.71
C GLU A 50 -6.51 10.61 2.32
N VAL A 51 -6.19 9.75 3.27
CA VAL A 51 -4.92 9.81 4.02
C VAL A 51 -3.73 9.53 3.11
N MET A 52 -3.83 8.52 2.24
CA MET A 52 -2.73 8.17 1.34
C MET A 52 -2.50 9.23 0.25
N LEU A 53 -3.56 9.89 -0.24
CA LEU A 53 -3.42 11.01 -1.16
C LEU A 53 -2.76 12.22 -0.48
N GLU A 54 -3.14 12.52 0.75
CA GLU A 54 -2.52 13.60 1.52
C GLU A 54 -1.03 13.31 1.81
N LEU A 55 -0.71 12.07 2.18
CA LEU A 55 0.66 11.62 2.43
C LEU A 55 1.58 11.81 1.22
N THR A 56 1.04 11.72 0.03
CA THR A 56 1.78 11.73 -1.25
C THR A 56 1.45 12.94 -2.13
N LYS A 57 0.85 13.98 -1.58
CA LYS A 57 0.33 15.13 -2.34
C LYS A 57 1.39 15.92 -3.11
N ASP A 58 2.63 15.92 -2.65
CA ASP A 58 3.77 16.59 -3.28
C ASP A 58 4.48 15.73 -4.34
N LEU A 59 4.08 14.48 -4.50
CA LEU A 59 4.61 13.58 -5.52
C LEU A 59 3.78 13.67 -6.80
N ASP A 60 4.49 13.59 -7.93
CA ASP A 60 3.88 13.57 -9.25
C ASP A 60 3.83 12.12 -9.76
N TYR A 61 2.62 11.53 -9.81
CA TYR A 61 2.38 10.20 -10.34
C TYR A 61 1.03 10.12 -11.06
N GLU A 62 0.96 9.25 -12.05
CA GLU A 62 -0.22 9.07 -12.92
C GLU A 62 -0.97 7.78 -12.59
N ALA A 63 -0.34 6.86 -11.85
CA ALA A 63 -0.94 5.59 -11.49
C ALA A 63 -0.42 5.10 -10.14
N VAL A 64 -1.21 4.30 -9.45
CA VAL A 64 -0.92 3.75 -8.14
C VAL A 64 -1.31 2.27 -8.07
N GLY A 65 -0.49 1.46 -7.45
CA GLY A 65 -0.76 0.05 -7.27
C GLY A 65 0.37 -0.67 -6.56
N GLY A 66 0.29 -1.96 -6.46
CA GLY A 66 1.31 -2.78 -5.82
C GLY A 66 0.97 -4.26 -5.90
N LEU A 67 1.66 -5.05 -5.09
CA LEU A 67 1.50 -6.48 -5.10
C LEU A 67 0.12 -6.89 -4.53
N THR A 68 -0.60 -7.72 -5.30
CA THR A 68 -1.86 -8.28 -4.82
C THR A 68 -1.58 -9.16 -3.58
N LEU A 69 -2.39 -9.16 -2.56
CA LEU A 69 -3.72 -8.62 -2.35
C LEU A 69 -3.69 -7.30 -1.54
N GLY A 70 -2.68 -7.07 -0.73
CA GLY A 70 -2.61 -5.96 0.24
C GLY A 70 -2.70 -4.59 -0.40
N ALA A 71 -2.08 -4.40 -1.56
CA ALA A 71 -2.06 -3.13 -2.26
C ALA A 71 -3.37 -2.79 -2.97
N ASP A 72 -4.13 -3.80 -3.40
CA ASP A 72 -5.26 -3.60 -4.31
C ASP A 72 -6.34 -2.66 -3.75
N PRO A 73 -6.86 -2.86 -2.54
CA PRO A 73 -7.88 -1.96 -2.00
C PRO A 73 -7.32 -0.56 -1.67
N VAL A 74 -6.05 -0.45 -1.30
CA VAL A 74 -5.40 0.85 -1.05
C VAL A 74 -5.38 1.67 -2.33
N ALA A 75 -4.86 1.10 -3.41
CA ALA A 75 -4.75 1.77 -4.71
C ALA A 75 -6.12 2.13 -5.27
N THR A 76 -7.10 1.23 -5.17
CA THR A 76 -8.47 1.47 -5.64
C THR A 76 -9.14 2.60 -4.85
N ALA A 77 -8.97 2.64 -3.53
CA ALA A 77 -9.49 3.73 -2.70
C ALA A 77 -8.87 5.08 -3.12
N MET A 78 -7.55 5.12 -3.33
CA MET A 78 -6.86 6.32 -3.78
C MET A 78 -7.38 6.80 -5.15
N MET A 79 -7.57 5.89 -6.10
CA MET A 79 -8.09 6.21 -7.44
C MET A 79 -9.49 6.84 -7.35
N HIS A 80 -10.40 6.24 -6.60
CA HIS A 80 -11.77 6.73 -6.46
C HIS A 80 -11.85 8.06 -5.73
N VAL A 81 -11.13 8.22 -4.64
CA VAL A 81 -11.09 9.49 -3.89
C VAL A 81 -10.48 10.60 -4.74
N ALA A 82 -9.40 10.31 -5.48
CA ALA A 82 -8.77 11.26 -6.41
C ALA A 82 -9.77 11.72 -7.48
N ALA A 83 -10.52 10.80 -8.08
CA ALA A 83 -11.53 11.12 -9.08
C ALA A 83 -12.60 12.08 -8.53
N GLY A 84 -13.03 11.88 -7.30
CA GLY A 84 -13.97 12.79 -6.62
C GLY A 84 -13.41 14.19 -6.39
N LYS A 85 -12.09 14.35 -6.41
CA LYS A 85 -11.39 15.63 -6.28
C LYS A 85 -10.93 16.21 -7.64
N GLY A 86 -11.34 15.60 -8.74
CA GLY A 86 -10.97 16.02 -10.08
C GLY A 86 -9.55 15.63 -10.51
N ARG A 87 -8.88 14.77 -9.73
CA ARG A 87 -7.54 14.27 -10.05
C ARG A 87 -7.64 12.92 -10.76
N LYS A 88 -6.91 12.77 -11.86
CA LYS A 88 -6.93 11.55 -12.67
C LYS A 88 -5.74 10.67 -12.33
N ILE A 89 -5.99 9.59 -11.61
CA ILE A 89 -4.98 8.59 -11.24
C ILE A 89 -5.55 7.22 -11.59
N ASP A 90 -4.83 6.44 -12.38
CA ASP A 90 -5.18 5.05 -12.64
C ASP A 90 -4.74 4.15 -11.47
N SER A 91 -5.35 2.99 -11.36
CA SER A 91 -4.92 1.92 -10.46
C SER A 91 -4.44 0.74 -11.28
N PHE A 92 -3.46 0.00 -10.75
CA PHE A 92 -2.98 -1.25 -11.35
C PHE A 92 -2.77 -2.31 -10.26
N VAL A 93 -2.65 -3.55 -10.68
CA VAL A 93 -2.38 -4.69 -9.80
C VAL A 93 -1.11 -5.39 -10.28
N VAL A 94 -0.17 -5.62 -9.37
CA VAL A 94 1.00 -6.46 -9.64
C VAL A 94 0.71 -7.87 -9.15
N ARG A 95 0.75 -8.84 -10.06
CA ARG A 95 0.54 -10.25 -9.74
C ARG A 95 1.79 -10.82 -9.08
N LYS A 96 1.62 -11.83 -8.22
CA LYS A 96 2.73 -12.52 -7.54
C LYS A 96 3.62 -13.27 -8.52
N ALA A 97 3.04 -13.74 -9.65
CA ALA A 97 3.74 -14.44 -10.70
C ALA A 97 3.12 -14.11 -12.07
N GLU A 98 3.88 -14.36 -13.14
CA GLU A 98 3.37 -14.21 -14.51
C GLU A 98 2.21 -15.16 -14.78
N LYS A 99 1.30 -14.77 -15.69
CA LYS A 99 0.26 -15.66 -16.19
C LYS A 99 0.87 -16.83 -16.95
N ALA A 100 0.43 -18.06 -16.63
CA ALA A 100 0.84 -19.26 -17.34
C ALA A 100 0.29 -19.33 -18.78
N HIS A 101 -0.80 -18.61 -19.09
CA HIS A 101 -1.49 -18.63 -20.39
C HIS A 101 -1.90 -17.23 -20.82
N GLY A 102 -1.90 -16.99 -22.13
CA GLY A 102 -2.29 -15.72 -22.75
C GLY A 102 -1.13 -14.72 -22.81
N LEU A 103 -1.45 -13.43 -22.78
CA LEU A 103 -0.44 -12.39 -22.62
C LEU A 103 0.17 -12.54 -21.23
N GLN A 104 1.43 -12.92 -21.16
CA GLN A 104 2.18 -13.13 -19.91
C GLN A 104 2.46 -11.77 -19.24
N ARG A 105 1.40 -11.13 -18.76
CA ARG A 105 1.50 -9.86 -18.07
C ARG A 105 1.49 -10.09 -16.57
N ARG A 106 2.45 -9.50 -15.90
CA ARG A 106 2.50 -9.48 -14.45
C ARG A 106 1.68 -8.32 -13.86
N ILE A 107 1.46 -7.28 -14.66
CA ILE A 107 0.71 -6.08 -14.24
C ILE A 107 -0.63 -6.05 -14.96
N GLU A 108 -1.70 -5.93 -14.19
CA GLU A 108 -3.07 -5.80 -14.67
C GLU A 108 -3.53 -4.35 -14.54
N GLY A 109 -4.36 -3.92 -15.49
CA GLY A 109 -4.92 -2.57 -15.54
C GLY A 109 -4.40 -1.77 -16.73
N PRO A 110 -4.57 -0.44 -16.70
CA PRO A 110 -4.03 0.45 -17.75
C PRO A 110 -2.51 0.30 -17.88
N ASP A 111 -1.98 0.55 -19.07
CA ASP A 111 -0.55 0.43 -19.35
C ASP A 111 0.26 1.41 -18.49
N VAL A 112 1.31 0.90 -17.86
CA VAL A 112 2.20 1.68 -16.98
C VAL A 112 3.51 2.07 -17.64
N LYS A 113 3.78 1.60 -18.86
CA LYS A 113 5.04 1.87 -19.56
C LYS A 113 5.26 3.38 -19.75
N GLY A 114 6.40 3.87 -19.31
CA GLY A 114 6.77 5.27 -19.39
C GLY A 114 6.04 6.18 -18.40
N LYS A 115 5.15 5.64 -17.57
CA LYS A 115 4.38 6.41 -16.60
C LYS A 115 5.10 6.50 -15.26
N ARG A 116 4.89 7.61 -14.58
CA ARG A 116 5.31 7.79 -13.19
C ARG A 116 4.29 7.13 -12.27
N VAL A 117 4.74 6.21 -11.45
CA VAL A 117 3.84 5.39 -10.61
C VAL A 117 4.25 5.42 -9.15
N LEU A 118 3.26 5.32 -8.27
CA LEU A 118 3.43 5.13 -6.84
C LEU A 118 3.19 3.66 -6.50
N ALA A 119 4.15 3.02 -5.84
CA ALA A 119 3.98 1.68 -5.31
C ALA A 119 3.44 1.75 -3.88
N VAL A 120 2.34 1.06 -3.61
CA VAL A 120 1.69 1.06 -2.29
C VAL A 120 1.57 -0.34 -1.70
N GLU A 121 1.42 -0.40 -0.40
CA GLU A 121 1.10 -1.60 0.37
C GLU A 121 0.27 -1.18 1.58
N ASP A 122 -0.49 -2.09 2.17
CA ASP A 122 -1.20 -1.81 3.41
C ASP A 122 -0.22 -1.71 4.58
N THR A 123 0.67 -2.68 4.72
CA THR A 123 1.75 -2.69 5.70
C THR A 123 3.00 -3.35 5.12
N SER A 124 4.15 -3.03 5.66
CA SER A 124 5.40 -3.67 5.24
C SER A 124 6.30 -3.94 6.44
N THR A 125 6.73 -5.19 6.58
CA THR A 125 7.62 -5.65 7.65
C THR A 125 9.05 -5.84 7.15
N THR A 126 9.23 -6.62 6.09
CA THR A 126 10.54 -6.90 5.51
C THR A 126 10.83 -6.08 4.26
N GLY A 127 9.82 -5.49 3.65
CA GLY A 127 9.93 -4.80 2.36
C GLY A 127 9.92 -5.73 1.14
N GLY A 128 9.89 -7.05 1.35
CA GLY A 128 9.99 -8.02 0.26
C GLY A 128 8.88 -7.91 -0.78
N SER A 129 7.63 -7.85 -0.33
CA SER A 129 6.46 -7.73 -1.23
C SER A 129 6.48 -6.44 -2.03
N VAL A 130 6.79 -5.33 -1.37
CA VAL A 130 6.88 -4.02 -2.02
C VAL A 130 7.98 -3.99 -3.06
N LEU A 131 9.18 -4.49 -2.72
CA LEU A 131 10.31 -4.51 -3.66
C LEU A 131 10.06 -5.46 -4.84
N THR A 132 9.35 -6.57 -4.61
CA THR A 132 8.91 -7.45 -5.71
C THR A 132 8.01 -6.71 -6.69
N ALA A 133 7.06 -5.91 -6.18
CA ALA A 133 6.21 -5.09 -7.02
C ALA A 133 7.01 -4.02 -7.77
N VAL A 134 7.94 -3.35 -7.10
CA VAL A 134 8.81 -2.34 -7.71
C VAL A 134 9.62 -2.92 -8.86
N GLU A 135 10.22 -4.09 -8.67
CA GLU A 135 10.99 -4.77 -9.72
C GLU A 135 10.12 -5.08 -10.96
N ALA A 136 8.91 -5.59 -10.73
CA ALA A 136 7.98 -5.86 -11.84
C ALA A 136 7.56 -4.59 -12.58
N LEU A 137 7.37 -3.49 -11.88
CA LEU A 137 7.04 -2.18 -12.47
C LEU A 137 8.19 -1.64 -13.32
N ILE A 138 9.43 -1.76 -12.84
CA ILE A 138 10.62 -1.34 -13.59
C ILE A 138 10.79 -2.19 -14.85
N GLU A 139 10.62 -3.50 -14.77
CA GLU A 139 10.64 -4.39 -15.93
C GLU A 139 9.58 -4.03 -16.95
N ALA A 140 8.42 -3.55 -16.52
CA ALA A 140 7.35 -3.09 -17.39
C ALA A 140 7.59 -1.69 -17.98
N GLY A 141 8.68 -1.05 -17.62
CA GLY A 141 9.06 0.28 -18.13
C GLY A 141 8.43 1.46 -17.39
N ALA A 142 7.84 1.23 -16.23
CA ALA A 142 7.31 2.29 -15.37
C ALA A 142 8.44 3.02 -14.61
N ILE A 143 8.16 4.23 -14.19
CA ILE A 143 9.06 5.06 -13.36
C ILE A 143 8.47 5.09 -11.96
N VAL A 144 9.07 4.37 -11.03
CA VAL A 144 8.62 4.31 -9.63
C VAL A 144 9.11 5.56 -8.90
N VAL A 145 8.20 6.44 -8.48
CA VAL A 145 8.55 7.70 -7.83
C VAL A 145 8.74 7.56 -6.33
N ALA A 146 8.03 6.65 -5.68
CA ALA A 146 8.13 6.38 -4.25
C ALA A 146 7.39 5.10 -3.89
N VAL A 147 7.58 4.67 -2.65
CA VAL A 147 6.83 3.62 -1.99
C VAL A 147 6.05 4.24 -0.81
N ALA A 148 4.78 3.92 -0.67
CA ALA A 148 3.96 4.40 0.43
C ALA A 148 3.14 3.26 1.05
N VAL A 149 3.08 3.22 2.37
CA VAL A 149 2.33 2.21 3.13
C VAL A 149 1.42 2.90 4.16
N ILE A 150 0.38 2.20 4.61
CA ILE A 150 -0.46 2.71 5.69
C ILE A 150 0.29 2.60 7.02
N VAL A 151 0.80 1.42 7.35
CA VAL A 151 1.50 1.19 8.62
C VAL A 151 2.91 0.65 8.38
N GLU A 152 3.91 1.35 8.90
CA GLU A 152 5.31 0.90 8.92
C GLU A 152 5.53 -0.12 10.03
N ARG A 153 6.14 -1.25 9.68
CA ARG A 153 6.45 -2.34 10.60
C ARG A 153 7.88 -2.85 10.51
N GLY A 154 8.81 -2.02 10.04
CA GLY A 154 10.24 -2.35 10.00
C GLY A 154 10.87 -2.41 8.61
N ALA A 155 10.12 -2.12 7.55
CA ALA A 155 10.61 -2.20 6.17
C ALA A 155 11.41 -0.98 5.70
N GLU A 156 11.28 0.15 6.39
CA GLU A 156 11.87 1.43 5.97
C GLU A 156 13.36 1.34 5.63
N PRO A 157 14.24 0.75 6.46
CA PRO A 157 15.67 0.71 6.14
C PRO A 157 15.95 -0.02 4.82
N LYS A 158 15.29 -1.13 4.59
CA LYS A 158 15.50 -1.96 3.38
C LYS A 158 15.03 -1.25 2.11
N ILE A 159 13.90 -0.56 2.18
CA ILE A 159 13.35 0.16 1.02
C ILE A 159 14.23 1.37 0.69
N LYS A 160 14.69 2.11 1.70
CA LYS A 160 15.63 3.22 1.52
C LYS A 160 16.98 2.77 1.00
N GLU A 161 17.52 1.66 1.50
CA GLU A 161 18.75 1.04 1.01
C GLU A 161 18.64 0.68 -0.47
N ALA A 162 17.46 0.22 -0.91
CA ALA A 162 17.20 -0.08 -2.32
C ALA A 162 17.10 1.19 -3.21
N GLY A 163 17.16 2.39 -2.62
CA GLY A 163 17.21 3.66 -3.35
C GLY A 163 15.84 4.32 -3.56
N TYR A 164 14.79 3.87 -2.88
CA TYR A 164 13.45 4.43 -3.04
C TYR A 164 13.07 5.35 -1.89
N GLU A 165 12.39 6.45 -2.22
CA GLU A 165 11.71 7.26 -1.22
C GLU A 165 10.59 6.43 -0.59
N TYR A 166 10.48 6.46 0.74
CA TYR A 166 9.53 5.67 1.49
C TYR A 166 8.73 6.56 2.42
N ARG A 167 7.42 6.38 2.41
CA ARG A 167 6.48 7.12 3.27
C ARG A 167 5.51 6.16 3.94
N ALA A 168 5.22 6.42 5.20
CA ALA A 168 4.23 5.70 5.97
C ALA A 168 3.23 6.66 6.60
N ALA A 169 1.95 6.32 6.59
CA ALA A 169 0.95 7.14 7.24
C ALA A 169 1.06 7.03 8.77
N TYR A 170 1.35 5.84 9.29
CA TYR A 170 1.47 5.59 10.73
C TYR A 170 2.67 4.71 11.04
N GLN A 171 3.26 4.98 12.21
CA GLN A 171 4.17 4.06 12.90
C GLN A 171 3.37 3.21 13.87
N LEU A 172 3.91 2.07 14.33
CA LEU A 172 3.25 1.25 15.34
C LEU A 172 2.97 2.05 16.63
N SER A 173 3.90 2.91 17.02
CA SER A 173 3.73 3.79 18.20
C SER A 173 2.52 4.72 18.08
N ASP A 174 2.16 5.16 16.88
CA ASP A 174 0.95 5.97 16.65
C ASP A 174 -0.33 5.20 16.98
N LEU A 175 -0.28 3.87 16.90
CA LEU A 175 -1.39 2.97 17.18
C LEU A 175 -1.40 2.44 18.62
N GLY A 176 -0.44 2.87 19.43
CA GLY A 176 -0.29 2.41 20.81
C GLY A 176 0.34 1.01 20.93
N LEU A 177 1.12 0.59 19.94
CA LEU A 177 1.74 -0.74 19.85
C LEU A 177 3.26 -0.70 20.02
#